data_8cd20c05e528afd8eb077dcee6010acd
#
_entry.id   8cd20c05e528afd8eb077dcee6010acd
#
_cell.length_a   1.000
_cell.length_b   1.000
_cell.length_c   1.000
_cell.angle_alpha   90.00
_cell.angle_beta   90.00
_cell.angle_gamma   90.00
#
_symmetry.space_group_name_H-M   'P 1'
#
loop_
_entity.id
_entity.type
_entity.pdbx_description
1 polymer ?
#
loop_
_entity_poly.entity_id
_entity_poly.type
_entity_poly.pdbx_seq_one_letter_code
_entity_poly.pdbx_strand_id
1 'polypeptide(L)'
;MTTQALQDHILFQTGYLVNGIWKTLDTTFDVLNPATGEVIARVAKAGKAETEDAIAAAAKAFPAWRAKTAKERSAILYRWYELIIENKSWLGRLMTTEQGKPLKEAEGEVEYAASFIQWFAEEAKRANGEIIPPIKPGSRILATREPVGVVAAITPWNFPMAMLTRKLGPALAAGCTGVIKPANNTPLSAFALLTLAKQAGVPDGVLNAVAGNTHEISDAIMASREVRKISFTGSTAVGKTLVRNAADTMKKVSMELGGNAPYIVFEDADIDAAVKGAIANKFRNAGQVCVSVNRFYIQETVYDKFVNKLADAVTALKVGNGLEEGVVVGPLIEPSAVNKVREHVEDAVARSATVLAGGKPHPLGGNFWMPTVLGDCHEGMKLAEEETFGPVAACFRFTSEDEVIQRANNTPYGLAAYFYTQNLSRVFRVSQAIESGMIGINECAVSTELGPFGGVKESGLGREGSVLGLEEYLEVKTLHIGGL
;
A
#
# COMPACT_ATOMS: atom_id res chain seq x y z
N MET A 1 25.59 -3.21 -9.42
CA MET A 1 25.93 -3.25 -7.97
C MET A 1 25.67 -4.68 -7.52
N THR A 2 26.62 -5.32 -6.88
CA THR A 2 26.49 -6.68 -6.34
C THR A 2 25.71 -6.67 -5.02
N THR A 3 25.22 -7.83 -4.56
CA THR A 3 24.55 -7.96 -3.25
C THR A 3 25.48 -7.49 -2.12
N GLN A 4 26.78 -7.79 -2.19
CA GLN A 4 27.78 -7.31 -1.23
C GLN A 4 27.84 -5.78 -1.19
N ALA A 5 27.83 -5.09 -2.33
CA ALA A 5 27.86 -3.63 -2.37
C ALA A 5 26.57 -2.97 -1.84
N LEU A 6 25.44 -3.70 -1.83
CA LEU A 6 24.24 -3.25 -1.12
C LEU A 6 24.41 -3.40 0.41
N GLN A 7 24.96 -4.53 0.86
CA GLN A 7 25.18 -4.84 2.28
C GLN A 7 26.20 -3.91 2.94
N ASP A 8 27.21 -3.44 2.21
CA ASP A 8 28.26 -2.54 2.72
C ASP A 8 27.77 -1.09 2.90
N HIS A 9 26.55 -0.76 2.45
CA HIS A 9 26.04 0.61 2.52
C HIS A 9 25.46 0.91 3.90
N ILE A 10 25.68 2.16 4.40
CA ILE A 10 25.23 2.60 5.74
C ILE A 10 23.73 2.49 5.96
N LEU A 11 22.93 2.51 4.89
CA LEU A 11 21.47 2.37 4.97
C LEU A 11 21.02 0.90 5.10
N PHE A 12 21.93 -0.07 4.91
CA PHE A 12 21.61 -1.49 5.02
C PHE A 12 21.61 -1.92 6.49
N GLN A 13 20.43 -2.13 7.04
CA GLN A 13 20.25 -2.48 8.44
C GLN A 13 19.57 -3.84 8.57
N THR A 14 20.01 -4.66 9.52
CA THR A 14 19.48 -6.02 9.77
C THR A 14 19.02 -6.23 11.21
N GLY A 15 19.19 -5.23 12.07
CA GLY A 15 18.72 -5.21 13.45
C GLY A 15 17.26 -4.79 13.58
N TYR A 16 16.81 -4.61 14.83
CA TYR A 16 15.60 -3.89 15.15
C TYR A 16 15.95 -2.51 15.74
N LEU A 17 15.10 -1.51 15.50
CA LEU A 17 15.37 -0.13 15.88
C LEU A 17 14.61 0.25 17.15
N VAL A 18 15.33 0.59 18.22
CA VAL A 18 14.74 1.12 19.45
C VAL A 18 15.56 2.29 19.95
N ASN A 19 14.87 3.40 20.20
CA ASN A 19 15.47 4.64 20.74
C ASN A 19 16.69 5.12 19.92
N GLY A 20 16.54 5.07 18.58
CA GLY A 20 17.57 5.51 17.63
C GLY A 20 18.77 4.56 17.46
N ILE A 21 18.75 3.39 18.08
CA ILE A 21 19.84 2.41 18.04
C ILE A 21 19.36 1.14 17.33
N TRP A 22 20.10 0.70 16.32
CA TRP A 22 19.94 -0.61 15.70
C TRP A 22 20.55 -1.68 16.59
N LYS A 23 19.76 -2.63 17.05
CA LYS A 23 20.14 -3.73 17.95
C LYS A 23 20.06 -5.06 17.22
N THR A 24 20.96 -5.98 17.52
CA THR A 24 20.98 -7.35 16.99
C THR A 24 20.37 -8.34 17.97
N LEU A 25 19.96 -9.51 17.45
CA LEU A 25 19.52 -10.67 18.23
C LEU A 25 20.24 -11.91 17.70
N ASP A 26 20.42 -12.90 18.57
CA ASP A 26 20.99 -14.20 18.17
C ASP A 26 20.04 -14.97 17.24
N THR A 27 18.72 -14.78 17.42
CA THR A 27 17.70 -15.35 16.55
C THR A 27 17.43 -14.42 15.38
N THR A 28 17.47 -14.98 14.17
CA THR A 28 17.26 -14.23 12.92
C THR A 28 16.27 -14.96 12.02
N PHE A 29 15.81 -14.28 10.97
CA PHE A 29 15.09 -14.87 9.85
C PHE A 29 15.73 -14.42 8.54
N ASP A 30 15.62 -15.24 7.51
CA ASP A 30 16.19 -14.96 6.20
C ASP A 30 15.26 -14.04 5.39
N VAL A 31 15.84 -13.05 4.73
CA VAL A 31 15.20 -12.25 3.68
C VAL A 31 15.76 -12.73 2.35
N LEU A 32 14.86 -13.13 1.45
CA LEU A 32 15.24 -13.77 0.19
C LEU A 32 15.06 -12.82 -1.00
N ASN A 33 15.91 -13.00 -2.00
CA ASN A 33 15.68 -12.43 -3.32
C ASN A 33 14.63 -13.29 -4.05
N PRO A 34 13.42 -12.80 -4.37
CA PRO A 34 12.38 -13.61 -4.97
C PRO A 34 12.69 -14.06 -6.40
N ALA A 35 13.65 -13.38 -7.08
CA ALA A 35 14.07 -13.75 -8.43
C ALA A 35 15.07 -14.90 -8.46
N THR A 36 15.92 -15.05 -7.43
CA THR A 36 17.00 -16.05 -7.39
C THR A 36 16.85 -17.09 -6.28
N GLY A 37 16.05 -16.79 -5.24
CA GLY A 37 15.93 -17.60 -4.03
C GLY A 37 17.13 -17.46 -3.07
N GLU A 38 18.10 -16.60 -3.37
CA GLU A 38 19.26 -16.39 -2.52
C GLU A 38 18.92 -15.56 -1.28
N VAL A 39 19.60 -15.86 -0.17
CA VAL A 39 19.51 -15.07 1.06
C VAL A 39 20.26 -13.75 0.87
N ILE A 40 19.54 -12.63 0.96
CA ILE A 40 20.13 -11.27 0.91
C ILE A 40 20.55 -10.76 2.29
N ALA A 41 19.82 -11.15 3.32
CA ALA A 41 20.11 -10.73 4.69
C ALA A 41 19.54 -11.73 5.71
N ARG A 42 20.15 -11.76 6.90
CA ARG A 42 19.58 -12.34 8.11
C ARG A 42 19.20 -11.21 9.05
N VAL A 43 17.90 -11.05 9.28
CA VAL A 43 17.34 -9.95 10.05
C VAL A 43 16.98 -10.42 11.44
N ALA A 44 17.21 -9.59 12.45
CA ALA A 44 16.87 -9.87 13.85
C ALA A 44 15.39 -10.26 13.98
N LYS A 45 15.11 -11.40 14.59
CA LYS A 45 13.76 -11.94 14.80
C LYS A 45 13.19 -11.43 16.12
N ALA A 46 12.67 -10.20 16.10
CA ALA A 46 12.03 -9.59 17.25
C ALA A 46 10.71 -10.29 17.63
N GLY A 47 10.38 -10.22 18.90
CA GLY A 47 9.14 -10.74 19.47
C GLY A 47 8.46 -9.74 20.41
N LYS A 48 7.85 -10.24 21.46
CA LYS A 48 7.09 -9.45 22.43
C LYS A 48 7.97 -8.42 23.16
N ALA A 49 9.12 -8.86 23.69
CA ALA A 49 9.99 -8.00 24.51
C ALA A 49 10.52 -6.79 23.75
N GLU A 50 11.04 -7.01 22.52
CA GLU A 50 11.56 -5.94 21.67
C GLU A 50 10.45 -4.97 21.24
N THR A 51 9.22 -5.48 21.09
CA THR A 51 8.06 -4.67 20.76
C THR A 51 7.64 -3.81 21.95
N GLU A 52 7.63 -4.35 23.16
CA GLU A 52 7.35 -3.58 24.38
C GLU A 52 8.41 -2.49 24.61
N ASP A 53 9.70 -2.77 24.36
CA ASP A 53 10.78 -1.79 24.39
C ASP A 53 10.56 -0.67 23.36
N ALA A 54 10.17 -1.02 22.14
CA ALA A 54 9.88 -0.06 21.07
C ALA A 54 8.69 0.85 21.42
N ILE A 55 7.64 0.29 22.01
CA ILE A 55 6.46 1.04 22.48
C ILE A 55 6.86 1.99 23.62
N ALA A 56 7.63 1.52 24.58
CA ALA A 56 8.10 2.34 25.72
C ALA A 56 8.97 3.51 25.23
N ALA A 57 9.86 3.26 24.24
CA ALA A 57 10.68 4.31 23.63
C ALA A 57 9.82 5.36 22.90
N ALA A 58 8.81 4.92 22.14
CA ALA A 58 7.88 5.80 21.45
C ALA A 58 7.06 6.66 22.43
N ALA A 59 6.53 6.05 23.49
CA ALA A 59 5.78 6.75 24.54
C ALA A 59 6.64 7.79 25.27
N LYS A 60 7.89 7.45 25.57
CA LYS A 60 8.85 8.37 26.21
C LYS A 60 9.20 9.58 25.33
N ALA A 61 9.33 9.37 24.01
CA ALA A 61 9.68 10.43 23.07
C ALA A 61 8.49 11.33 22.70
N PHE A 62 7.26 10.85 22.86
CA PHE A 62 6.05 11.54 22.43
C PHE A 62 5.89 12.96 22.99
N PRO A 63 6.05 13.25 24.30
CA PRO A 63 5.86 14.61 24.83
C PRO A 63 6.79 15.63 24.19
N ALA A 64 8.05 15.30 23.97
CA ALA A 64 9.02 16.20 23.34
C ALA A 64 8.76 16.41 21.85
N TRP A 65 8.32 15.36 21.13
CA TRP A 65 8.00 15.44 19.71
C TRP A 65 6.72 16.26 19.47
N ARG A 66 5.64 16.01 20.22
CA ARG A 66 4.39 16.78 20.11
C ARG A 66 4.55 18.25 20.45
N ALA A 67 5.50 18.60 21.32
CA ALA A 67 5.78 19.97 21.74
C ALA A 67 6.51 20.78 20.65
N LYS A 68 7.13 20.15 19.66
CA LYS A 68 7.71 20.86 18.51
C LYS A 68 6.62 21.57 17.72
N THR A 69 6.96 22.77 17.24
CA THR A 69 6.07 23.50 16.34
C THR A 69 5.87 22.76 15.03
N ALA A 70 4.75 23.01 14.35
CA ALA A 70 4.48 22.47 13.03
C ALA A 70 5.61 22.80 12.02
N LYS A 71 6.22 24.00 12.13
CA LYS A 71 7.34 24.44 11.30
C LYS A 71 8.59 23.57 11.51
N GLU A 72 8.93 23.22 12.75
CA GLU A 72 10.08 22.37 13.06
C GLU A 72 9.87 20.93 12.53
N ARG A 73 8.66 20.35 12.75
CA ARG A 73 8.34 19.02 12.20
C ARG A 73 8.36 19.02 10.68
N SER A 74 7.77 20.04 10.05
CA SER A 74 7.79 20.25 8.60
C SER A 74 9.22 20.27 8.03
N ALA A 75 10.14 21.01 8.66
CA ALA A 75 11.53 21.10 8.21
C ALA A 75 12.26 19.75 8.27
N ILE A 76 12.04 18.96 9.33
CA ILE A 76 12.61 17.61 9.46
C ILE A 76 12.05 16.67 8.39
N LEU A 77 10.73 16.70 8.16
CA LEU A 77 10.10 15.89 7.10
C LEU A 77 10.61 16.30 5.72
N TYR A 78 10.77 17.59 5.46
CA TYR A 78 11.29 18.05 4.16
C TYR A 78 12.72 17.58 3.93
N ARG A 79 13.58 17.61 4.96
CA ARG A 79 14.93 17.04 4.86
C ARG A 79 14.91 15.52 4.66
N TRP A 80 13.95 14.81 5.26
CA TRP A 80 13.78 13.38 5.01
C TRP A 80 13.39 13.10 3.55
N TYR A 81 12.46 13.86 3.00
CA TYR A 81 12.13 13.82 1.57
C TYR A 81 13.37 13.97 0.68
N GLU A 82 14.18 15.02 0.92
CA GLU A 82 15.40 15.27 0.15
C GLU A 82 16.37 14.06 0.21
N LEU A 83 16.61 13.53 1.40
CA LEU A 83 17.48 12.37 1.58
C LEU A 83 16.97 11.11 0.88
N ILE A 84 15.66 10.89 0.82
CA ILE A 84 15.07 9.77 0.06
C ILE A 84 15.37 9.97 -1.43
N ILE A 85 15.17 11.16 -1.98
CA ILE A 85 15.43 11.45 -3.41
C ILE A 85 16.93 11.35 -3.72
N GLU A 86 17.81 11.88 -2.86
CA GLU A 86 19.27 11.79 -3.01
C GLU A 86 19.75 10.32 -3.08
N ASN A 87 19.06 9.38 -2.40
CA ASN A 87 19.41 7.97 -2.37
C ASN A 87 18.56 7.08 -3.31
N LYS A 88 17.77 7.67 -4.19
CA LYS A 88 16.78 6.97 -5.03
C LYS A 88 17.33 5.74 -5.74
N SER A 89 18.46 5.84 -6.40
CA SER A 89 19.02 4.74 -7.18
C SER A 89 19.44 3.54 -6.30
N TRP A 90 20.03 3.80 -5.13
CA TRP A 90 20.40 2.74 -4.19
C TRP A 90 19.14 2.09 -3.57
N LEU A 91 18.18 2.89 -3.13
CA LEU A 91 16.90 2.43 -2.58
C LEU A 91 16.10 1.60 -3.58
N GLY A 92 16.06 2.03 -4.85
CA GLY A 92 15.41 1.28 -5.92
C GLY A 92 16.05 -0.10 -6.13
N ARG A 93 17.37 -0.18 -6.14
CA ARG A 93 18.09 -1.46 -6.27
C ARG A 93 17.89 -2.37 -5.07
N LEU A 94 17.91 -1.84 -3.85
CA LEU A 94 17.58 -2.60 -2.64
C LEU A 94 16.17 -3.19 -2.75
N MET A 95 15.21 -2.36 -3.11
CA MET A 95 13.81 -2.78 -3.24
C MET A 95 13.64 -3.84 -4.33
N THR A 96 14.24 -3.68 -5.52
CA THR A 96 14.20 -4.71 -6.56
C THR A 96 14.80 -6.03 -6.07
N THR A 97 15.89 -5.96 -5.28
CA THR A 97 16.56 -7.15 -4.76
C THR A 97 15.70 -7.91 -3.75
N GLU A 98 15.02 -7.21 -2.81
CA GLU A 98 14.23 -7.90 -1.77
C GLU A 98 12.76 -8.15 -2.16
N GLN A 99 12.18 -7.34 -3.07
CA GLN A 99 10.76 -7.46 -3.44
C GLN A 99 10.54 -8.05 -4.84
N GLY A 100 11.50 -7.88 -5.75
CA GLY A 100 11.48 -8.48 -7.08
C GLY A 100 10.93 -7.61 -8.20
N LYS A 101 10.26 -6.47 -7.94
CA LYS A 101 9.76 -5.59 -9.01
C LYS A 101 10.89 -5.03 -9.88
N PRO A 102 10.62 -4.72 -11.16
CA PRO A 102 11.60 -4.11 -12.05
C PRO A 102 12.19 -2.82 -11.48
N LEU A 103 13.49 -2.59 -11.72
CA LEU A 103 14.22 -1.44 -11.16
C LEU A 103 13.55 -0.10 -11.45
N LYS A 104 13.03 0.07 -12.68
CA LYS A 104 12.31 1.29 -13.05
C LYS A 104 11.06 1.52 -12.20
N GLU A 105 10.32 0.45 -11.88
CA GLU A 105 9.16 0.52 -10.99
C GLU A 105 9.57 0.79 -9.54
N ALA A 106 10.67 0.19 -9.09
CA ALA A 106 11.21 0.39 -7.75
C ALA A 106 11.69 1.85 -7.56
N GLU A 107 12.42 2.42 -8.53
CA GLU A 107 12.81 3.84 -8.50
C GLU A 107 11.59 4.77 -8.53
N GLY A 108 10.55 4.43 -9.30
CA GLY A 108 9.28 5.14 -9.29
C GLY A 108 8.55 5.05 -7.94
N GLU A 109 8.64 3.90 -7.26
CA GLU A 109 8.09 3.78 -5.90
C GLU A 109 8.86 4.64 -4.88
N VAL A 110 10.19 4.75 -5.00
CA VAL A 110 10.97 5.64 -4.13
C VAL A 110 10.50 7.09 -4.27
N GLU A 111 10.29 7.58 -5.51
CA GLU A 111 9.75 8.91 -5.76
C GLU A 111 8.34 9.06 -5.17
N TYR A 112 7.49 8.09 -5.39
CA TYR A 112 6.14 8.04 -4.85
C TYR A 112 6.11 8.00 -3.32
N ALA A 113 7.01 7.24 -2.69
CA ALA A 113 7.16 7.22 -1.23
C ALA A 113 7.62 8.60 -0.70
N ALA A 114 8.56 9.24 -1.38
CA ALA A 114 9.08 10.55 -1.02
C ALA A 114 8.01 11.64 -1.14
N SER A 115 7.12 11.58 -2.15
CA SER A 115 6.06 12.57 -2.37
C SER A 115 5.09 12.66 -1.17
N PHE A 116 4.79 11.54 -0.49
CA PHE A 116 3.99 11.56 0.74
C PHE A 116 4.69 12.30 1.88
N ILE A 117 6.01 12.12 2.04
CA ILE A 117 6.76 12.84 3.06
C ILE A 117 6.76 14.33 2.77
N GLN A 118 6.96 14.74 1.52
CA GLN A 118 6.87 16.14 1.09
C GLN A 118 5.48 16.71 1.34
N TRP A 119 4.43 16.04 0.88
CA TRP A 119 3.05 16.46 1.07
C TRP A 119 2.72 16.72 2.54
N PHE A 120 3.04 15.78 3.42
CA PHE A 120 2.75 15.94 4.84
C PHE A 120 3.70 16.90 5.56
N ALA A 121 4.90 17.16 5.04
CA ALA A 121 5.72 18.28 5.50
C ALA A 121 5.02 19.63 5.29
N GLU A 122 4.30 19.77 4.19
CA GLU A 122 3.51 20.96 3.87
C GLU A 122 2.21 21.03 4.66
N GLU A 123 1.47 19.90 4.75
CA GLU A 123 0.21 19.80 5.49
C GLU A 123 0.37 19.92 7.01
N ALA A 124 1.54 19.63 7.58
CA ALA A 124 1.80 19.82 9.01
C ALA A 124 1.42 21.22 9.51
N LYS A 125 1.58 22.24 8.65
CA LYS A 125 1.29 23.65 8.97
C LYS A 125 -0.19 24.02 8.77
N ARG A 126 -1.04 23.10 8.30
CA ARG A 126 -2.47 23.31 8.01
C ARG A 126 -3.39 22.54 8.95
N ALA A 127 -2.87 21.89 9.99
CA ALA A 127 -3.66 21.27 11.06
C ALA A 127 -4.34 22.34 11.94
N ASN A 128 -5.23 23.12 11.32
CA ASN A 128 -5.89 24.26 11.95
C ASN A 128 -6.98 23.80 12.91
N GLY A 129 -7.19 24.60 14.01
CA GLY A 129 -8.37 24.51 14.84
C GLY A 129 -9.47 25.47 14.40
N GLU A 130 -10.53 25.56 15.19
CA GLU A 130 -11.70 26.39 14.92
C GLU A 130 -11.99 27.31 16.12
N ILE A 131 -12.50 28.51 15.84
CA ILE A 131 -13.10 29.41 16.81
C ILE A 131 -14.62 29.35 16.60
N ILE A 132 -15.32 28.82 17.60
CA ILE A 132 -16.75 28.57 17.55
C ILE A 132 -17.50 29.70 18.28
N PRO A 133 -18.62 30.23 17.75
CA PRO A 133 -19.41 31.25 18.45
C PRO A 133 -19.83 30.79 19.84
N PRO A 134 -19.66 31.65 20.89
CA PRO A 134 -20.01 31.30 22.26
C PRO A 134 -21.53 31.29 22.47
N ILE A 135 -22.00 30.47 23.41
CA ILE A 135 -23.42 30.37 23.78
C ILE A 135 -23.88 31.45 24.80
N LYS A 136 -22.92 32.19 25.38
CA LYS A 136 -23.18 33.28 26.34
C LYS A 136 -22.11 34.36 26.25
N PRO A 137 -22.45 35.63 26.62
CA PRO A 137 -21.45 36.68 26.71
C PRO A 137 -20.31 36.34 27.67
N GLY A 138 -19.11 36.86 27.41
CA GLY A 138 -17.94 36.65 28.26
C GLY A 138 -17.34 35.23 28.17
N SER A 139 -17.60 34.50 27.06
CA SER A 139 -17.00 33.19 26.86
C SER A 139 -16.45 33.03 25.44
N ARG A 140 -15.57 32.02 25.26
CA ARG A 140 -15.03 31.57 23.94
C ARG A 140 -15.06 30.05 23.88
N ILE A 141 -15.26 29.51 22.70
CA ILE A 141 -15.13 28.09 22.43
C ILE A 141 -14.07 27.90 21.33
N LEU A 142 -13.07 27.08 21.61
CA LEU A 142 -12.03 26.71 20.67
C LEU A 142 -12.07 25.21 20.46
N ALA A 143 -11.92 24.75 19.22
CA ALA A 143 -11.62 23.36 18.90
C ALA A 143 -10.17 23.27 18.40
N THR A 144 -9.31 22.57 19.13
CA THR A 144 -7.90 22.37 18.76
C THR A 144 -7.70 20.98 18.19
N ARG A 145 -6.68 20.84 17.34
CA ARG A 145 -6.23 19.55 16.77
C ARG A 145 -4.98 19.10 17.52
N GLU A 146 -5.02 17.91 18.11
CA GLU A 146 -3.91 17.34 18.88
C GLU A 146 -3.52 15.96 18.30
N PRO A 147 -2.22 15.56 18.38
CA PRO A 147 -1.80 14.24 17.92
C PRO A 147 -2.43 13.12 18.74
N VAL A 148 -2.83 12.04 18.07
CA VAL A 148 -3.48 10.88 18.72
C VAL A 148 -2.58 10.18 19.74
N GLY A 149 -1.24 10.23 19.58
CA GLY A 149 -0.28 9.60 20.49
C GLY A 149 0.72 8.68 19.78
N VAL A 150 1.00 7.54 20.40
CA VAL A 150 1.82 6.47 19.77
C VAL A 150 1.00 5.73 18.74
N VAL A 151 1.57 5.57 17.54
CA VAL A 151 0.94 4.89 16.39
C VAL A 151 1.71 3.62 16.06
N ALA A 152 1.02 2.51 15.87
CA ALA A 152 1.61 1.32 15.25
C ALA A 152 1.30 1.32 13.74
N ALA A 153 2.36 1.30 12.92
CA ALA A 153 2.28 1.20 11.46
C ALA A 153 2.70 -0.21 11.02
N ILE A 154 1.74 -0.98 10.49
CA ILE A 154 1.97 -2.34 10.00
C ILE A 154 1.81 -2.33 8.49
N THR A 155 2.89 -2.66 7.75
CA THR A 155 2.95 -2.48 6.30
C THR A 155 3.17 -3.78 5.53
N PRO A 156 2.63 -3.92 4.32
CA PRO A 156 2.81 -5.07 3.46
C PRO A 156 4.15 -5.03 2.72
N TRP A 157 4.41 -6.09 1.97
CA TRP A 157 5.65 -6.30 1.22
C TRP A 157 5.62 -5.74 -0.22
N ASN A 158 4.44 -5.47 -0.78
CA ASN A 158 4.33 -5.17 -2.22
C ASN A 158 4.76 -3.76 -2.62
N PHE A 159 4.62 -2.78 -1.72
CA PHE A 159 5.14 -1.41 -1.86
C PHE A 159 5.78 -1.00 -0.52
N PRO A 160 6.95 -1.57 -0.19
CA PRO A 160 7.50 -1.49 1.16
C PRO A 160 7.88 -0.08 1.61
N MET A 161 8.22 0.80 0.68
CA MET A 161 8.54 2.20 0.98
C MET A 161 7.29 3.09 0.99
N ALA A 162 6.46 3.02 -0.06
CA ALA A 162 5.30 3.88 -0.18
C ALA A 162 4.24 3.60 0.90
N MET A 163 3.97 2.33 1.23
CA MET A 163 3.01 1.99 2.29
C MET A 163 3.49 2.42 3.68
N LEU A 164 4.80 2.57 3.87
CA LEU A 164 5.37 3.10 5.11
C LEU A 164 5.22 4.62 5.19
N THR A 165 5.66 5.34 4.14
CA THR A 165 5.68 6.82 4.14
C THR A 165 4.28 7.43 4.19
N ARG A 166 3.28 6.77 3.60
CA ARG A 166 1.85 7.15 3.68
C ARG A 166 1.31 7.16 5.11
N LYS A 167 1.89 6.35 6.00
CA LYS A 167 1.54 6.25 7.41
C LYS A 167 2.40 7.16 8.28
N LEU A 168 3.72 7.14 8.05
CA LEU A 168 4.66 7.90 8.88
C LEU A 168 4.67 9.39 8.57
N GLY A 169 4.47 9.78 7.30
CA GLY A 169 4.37 11.19 6.91
C GLY A 169 3.33 11.94 7.74
N PRO A 170 2.04 11.56 7.68
CA PRO A 170 1.01 12.23 8.46
C PRO A 170 1.15 12.02 9.97
N ALA A 171 1.62 10.85 10.44
CA ALA A 171 1.84 10.60 11.86
C ALA A 171 2.85 11.60 12.45
N LEU A 172 4.01 11.75 11.81
CA LEU A 172 5.05 12.68 12.23
C LEU A 172 4.61 14.14 12.07
N ALA A 173 3.92 14.48 10.98
CA ALA A 173 3.37 15.80 10.72
C ALA A 173 2.39 16.22 11.83
N ALA A 174 1.51 15.32 12.26
CA ALA A 174 0.59 15.54 13.37
C ALA A 174 1.30 15.71 14.72
N GLY A 175 2.50 15.14 14.88
CA GLY A 175 3.24 15.11 16.15
C GLY A 175 3.12 13.79 16.90
N CYS A 176 2.72 12.70 16.23
CA CYS A 176 2.70 11.34 16.76
C CYS A 176 4.10 10.71 16.74
N THR A 177 4.32 9.71 17.57
CA THR A 177 5.47 8.80 17.50
C THR A 177 5.05 7.44 16.99
N GLY A 178 6.01 6.61 16.52
CA GLY A 178 5.67 5.40 15.81
C GLY A 178 6.44 4.15 16.23
N VAL A 179 5.73 3.00 16.20
CA VAL A 179 6.28 1.66 16.19
C VAL A 179 5.92 1.01 14.87
N ILE A 180 6.94 0.63 14.11
CA ILE A 180 6.81 0.13 12.75
C ILE A 180 7.01 -1.38 12.73
N LYS A 181 6.07 -2.10 12.09
CA LYS A 181 6.21 -3.50 11.75
C LYS A 181 6.13 -3.68 10.23
N PRO A 182 7.27 -3.67 9.51
CA PRO A 182 7.28 -3.99 8.08
C PRO A 182 6.98 -5.48 7.86
N ALA A 183 6.62 -5.85 6.63
CA ALA A 183 6.55 -7.25 6.25
C ALA A 183 7.92 -7.93 6.38
N ASN A 184 7.93 -9.19 6.80
CA ASN A 184 9.18 -9.94 6.96
C ASN A 184 9.87 -10.22 5.61
N ASN A 185 9.12 -10.24 4.51
CA ASN A 185 9.68 -10.43 3.16
C ASN A 185 10.48 -9.20 2.69
N THR A 186 10.16 -7.99 3.18
CA THR A 186 10.75 -6.73 2.69
C THR A 186 11.03 -5.73 3.82
N PRO A 187 11.78 -6.10 4.87
CA PRO A 187 12.06 -5.20 5.97
C PRO A 187 13.15 -4.18 5.65
N LEU A 188 14.07 -4.51 4.73
CA LEU A 188 15.28 -3.72 4.47
C LEU A 188 14.96 -2.35 3.87
N SER A 189 13.99 -2.27 2.95
CA SER A 189 13.47 -1.01 2.41
C SER A 189 12.93 -0.08 3.50
N ALA A 190 12.16 -0.62 4.43
CA ALA A 190 11.63 0.15 5.56
C ALA A 190 12.77 0.62 6.49
N PHE A 191 13.73 -0.24 6.79
CA PHE A 191 14.86 0.09 7.67
C PHE A 191 15.77 1.16 7.05
N ALA A 192 15.97 1.13 5.73
CA ALA A 192 16.71 2.17 5.03
C ALA A 192 16.02 3.54 5.16
N LEU A 193 14.68 3.60 4.98
CA LEU A 193 13.93 4.84 5.17
C LEU A 193 14.01 5.38 6.60
N LEU A 194 13.96 4.50 7.61
CA LEU A 194 14.09 4.91 9.02
C LEU A 194 15.51 5.42 9.35
N THR A 195 16.54 4.84 8.72
CA THR A 195 17.91 5.34 8.83
C THR A 195 18.02 6.75 8.25
N LEU A 196 17.41 7.00 7.08
CA LEU A 196 17.33 8.34 6.49
C LEU A 196 16.51 9.32 7.35
N ALA A 197 15.42 8.87 7.99
CA ALA A 197 14.64 9.71 8.90
C ALA A 197 15.48 10.20 10.09
N LYS A 198 16.32 9.31 10.66
CA LYS A 198 17.26 9.70 11.71
C LYS A 198 18.28 10.71 11.20
N GLN A 199 18.85 10.52 10.00
CA GLN A 199 19.77 11.48 9.38
C GLN A 199 19.11 12.84 9.08
N ALA A 200 17.80 12.85 8.82
CA ALA A 200 17.02 14.06 8.63
C ALA A 200 16.76 14.83 9.94
N GLY A 201 17.08 14.26 11.10
CA GLY A 201 16.91 14.88 12.41
C GLY A 201 15.64 14.45 13.15
N VAL A 202 14.99 13.35 12.76
CA VAL A 202 13.97 12.72 13.60
C VAL A 202 14.63 12.25 14.90
N PRO A 203 14.18 12.73 16.08
CA PRO A 203 14.82 12.42 17.35
C PRO A 203 14.73 10.93 17.70
N ASP A 204 15.70 10.46 18.49
CA ASP A 204 15.74 9.10 19.00
C ASP A 204 14.44 8.76 19.77
N GLY A 205 13.89 7.59 19.56
CA GLY A 205 12.64 7.11 20.14
C GLY A 205 11.36 7.54 19.39
N VAL A 206 11.39 8.58 18.55
CA VAL A 206 10.22 9.01 17.78
C VAL A 206 9.77 7.93 16.79
N LEU A 207 10.71 7.26 16.15
CA LEU A 207 10.47 6.09 15.28
C LEU A 207 11.23 4.88 15.81
N ASN A 208 10.53 3.75 15.93
CA ASN A 208 11.07 2.46 16.35
C ASN A 208 10.56 1.38 15.40
N ALA A 209 11.32 0.32 15.16
CA ALA A 209 10.94 -0.71 14.20
C ALA A 209 11.30 -2.13 14.67
N VAL A 210 10.38 -3.05 14.49
CA VAL A 210 10.52 -4.47 14.82
C VAL A 210 10.03 -5.34 13.67
N ALA A 211 10.79 -6.38 13.32
CA ALA A 211 10.40 -7.41 12.36
C ALA A 211 10.66 -8.79 12.99
N GLY A 212 9.90 -9.82 12.62
CA GLY A 212 10.09 -11.17 13.20
C GLY A 212 8.81 -11.91 13.48
N ASN A 213 8.57 -12.30 14.75
CA ASN A 213 7.39 -13.05 15.14
C ASN A 213 6.13 -12.19 15.06
N THR A 214 5.41 -12.32 13.95
CA THR A 214 4.25 -11.46 13.63
C THR A 214 3.15 -11.53 14.69
N HIS A 215 2.89 -12.71 15.27
CA HIS A 215 1.87 -12.87 16.30
C HIS A 215 2.26 -12.19 17.61
N GLU A 216 3.45 -12.45 18.12
CA GLU A 216 3.94 -11.83 19.37
C GLU A 216 4.01 -10.30 19.25
N ILE A 217 4.49 -9.77 18.11
CA ILE A 217 4.57 -8.35 17.83
C ILE A 217 3.15 -7.74 17.80
N SER A 218 2.23 -8.36 17.07
CA SER A 218 0.85 -7.91 16.97
C SER A 218 0.16 -7.91 18.34
N ASP A 219 0.29 -8.99 19.11
CA ASP A 219 -0.32 -9.13 20.43
C ASP A 219 0.21 -8.06 21.41
N ALA A 220 1.53 -7.80 21.41
CA ALA A 220 2.13 -6.75 22.23
C ALA A 220 1.59 -5.35 21.87
N ILE A 221 1.48 -5.06 20.56
CA ILE A 221 0.91 -3.80 20.06
C ILE A 221 -0.56 -3.67 20.49
N MET A 222 -1.35 -4.74 20.33
CA MET A 222 -2.79 -4.70 20.60
C MET A 222 -3.10 -4.62 22.10
N ALA A 223 -2.32 -5.28 22.94
CA ALA A 223 -2.47 -5.25 24.40
C ALA A 223 -2.04 -3.91 25.03
N SER A 224 -1.13 -3.16 24.37
CA SER A 224 -0.58 -1.93 24.93
C SER A 224 -1.60 -0.80 24.98
N ARG A 225 -1.73 -0.12 26.13
CA ARG A 225 -2.53 1.10 26.28
C ARG A 225 -1.83 2.35 25.78
N GLU A 226 -0.49 2.33 25.62
CA GLU A 226 0.29 3.42 25.07
C GLU A 226 0.04 3.59 23.58
N VAL A 227 -0.15 2.49 22.84
CA VAL A 227 -0.50 2.53 21.42
C VAL A 227 -1.96 2.97 21.28
N ARG A 228 -2.17 4.15 20.70
CA ARG A 228 -3.49 4.77 20.52
C ARG A 228 -4.10 4.54 19.16
N LYS A 229 -3.27 4.27 18.15
CA LYS A 229 -3.74 4.07 16.78
C LYS A 229 -3.01 2.91 16.12
N ILE A 230 -3.75 2.14 15.32
CA ILE A 230 -3.24 1.15 14.38
C ILE A 230 -3.49 1.66 12.97
N SER A 231 -2.43 1.76 12.16
CA SER A 231 -2.52 1.97 10.73
C SER A 231 -1.98 0.72 10.03
N PHE A 232 -2.85 0.00 9.35
CA PHE A 232 -2.56 -1.29 8.74
C PHE A 232 -2.86 -1.27 7.24
N THR A 233 -1.95 -1.86 6.46
CA THR A 233 -2.21 -2.24 5.07
C THR A 233 -1.87 -3.72 4.89
N GLY A 234 -2.80 -4.50 4.35
CA GLY A 234 -2.63 -5.94 4.15
C GLY A 234 -3.92 -6.67 3.78
N SER A 235 -3.99 -7.97 4.06
CA SER A 235 -5.17 -8.76 3.72
C SER A 235 -6.38 -8.40 4.58
N THR A 236 -7.58 -8.50 3.98
CA THR A 236 -8.87 -8.24 4.66
C THR A 236 -9.07 -9.13 5.88
N ALA A 237 -8.66 -10.39 5.83
CA ALA A 237 -8.79 -11.32 6.96
C ALA A 237 -7.98 -10.86 8.19
N VAL A 238 -6.72 -10.43 7.97
CA VAL A 238 -5.86 -9.89 9.04
C VAL A 238 -6.42 -8.55 9.54
N GLY A 239 -6.86 -7.66 8.65
CA GLY A 239 -7.47 -6.38 9.03
C GLY A 239 -8.68 -6.56 9.95
N LYS A 240 -9.60 -7.47 9.60
CA LYS A 240 -10.75 -7.82 10.46
C LYS A 240 -10.32 -8.29 11.86
N THR A 241 -9.26 -9.08 11.95
CA THR A 241 -8.71 -9.53 13.25
C THR A 241 -8.15 -8.36 14.05
N LEU A 242 -7.38 -7.48 13.42
CA LEU A 242 -6.84 -6.30 14.10
C LEU A 242 -7.95 -5.35 14.59
N VAL A 243 -9.00 -5.13 13.79
CA VAL A 243 -10.17 -4.32 14.21
C VAL A 243 -10.86 -4.92 15.44
N ARG A 244 -11.08 -6.25 15.48
CA ARG A 244 -11.65 -6.91 16.67
C ARG A 244 -10.79 -6.69 17.91
N ASN A 245 -9.48 -6.91 17.79
CA ASN A 245 -8.56 -6.77 18.92
C ASN A 245 -8.37 -5.29 19.34
N ALA A 246 -8.52 -4.33 18.43
CA ALA A 246 -8.45 -2.90 18.73
C ALA A 246 -9.57 -2.43 19.67
N ALA A 247 -10.71 -3.12 19.70
CA ALA A 247 -11.86 -2.81 20.53
C ALA A 247 -11.55 -2.87 22.03
N ASP A 248 -10.69 -3.81 22.46
CA ASP A 248 -10.35 -4.01 23.87
C ASP A 248 -9.72 -2.78 24.55
N THR A 249 -9.10 -1.92 23.76
CA THR A 249 -8.44 -0.70 24.24
C THR A 249 -8.89 0.55 23.50
N MET A 250 -9.96 0.46 22.69
CA MET A 250 -10.54 1.56 21.90
C MET A 250 -9.48 2.29 21.04
N LYS A 251 -8.59 1.53 20.39
CA LYS A 251 -7.60 2.12 19.49
C LYS A 251 -8.28 2.68 18.24
N LYS A 252 -7.87 3.88 17.82
CA LYS A 252 -8.22 4.40 16.49
C LYS A 252 -7.61 3.49 15.42
N VAL A 253 -8.35 3.17 14.36
CA VAL A 253 -7.90 2.28 13.30
C VAL A 253 -8.00 2.95 11.94
N SER A 254 -6.97 2.78 11.10
CA SER A 254 -7.02 3.03 9.66
C SER A 254 -6.60 1.73 8.98
N MET A 255 -7.44 1.25 8.08
CA MET A 255 -7.29 -0.07 7.44
C MET A 255 -7.33 0.09 5.93
N GLU A 256 -6.26 -0.30 5.26
CA GLU A 256 -6.17 -0.42 3.81
C GLU A 256 -6.05 -1.91 3.46
N LEU A 257 -7.10 -2.48 2.89
CA LEU A 257 -7.26 -3.92 2.77
C LEU A 257 -7.33 -4.36 1.31
N GLY A 258 -7.70 -5.61 1.06
CA GLY A 258 -7.79 -6.18 -0.26
C GLY A 258 -8.82 -5.50 -1.17
N GLY A 259 -8.68 -5.75 -2.46
CA GLY A 259 -9.58 -5.27 -3.48
C GLY A 259 -9.98 -6.37 -4.47
N ASN A 260 -10.98 -6.08 -5.29
CA ASN A 260 -11.38 -6.92 -6.42
C ASN A 260 -11.83 -6.01 -7.58
N ALA A 261 -10.92 -5.12 -8.00
CA ALA A 261 -11.23 -4.00 -8.88
C ALA A 261 -11.83 -4.45 -10.22
N PRO A 262 -13.00 -3.90 -10.60
CA PRO A 262 -13.55 -4.03 -11.94
C PRO A 262 -12.84 -3.03 -12.90
N TYR A 263 -12.69 -3.44 -14.16
CA TYR A 263 -12.24 -2.62 -15.28
C TYR A 263 -13.26 -2.75 -16.41
N ILE A 264 -14.03 -1.73 -16.67
CA ILE A 264 -15.17 -1.79 -17.59
C ILE A 264 -14.81 -1.08 -18.89
N VAL A 265 -14.95 -1.77 -20.01
CA VAL A 265 -14.73 -1.22 -21.35
C VAL A 265 -16.06 -1.18 -22.10
N PHE A 266 -16.60 0.02 -22.28
CA PHE A 266 -17.82 0.22 -23.05
C PHE A 266 -17.54 0.27 -24.57
N GLU A 267 -18.58 0.07 -25.36
CA GLU A 267 -18.51 0.02 -26.83
C GLU A 267 -17.95 1.28 -27.49
N ASP A 268 -18.13 2.45 -26.83
CA ASP A 268 -17.66 3.75 -27.29
C ASP A 268 -16.24 4.11 -26.79
N ALA A 269 -15.58 3.20 -26.08
CA ALA A 269 -14.24 3.43 -25.55
C ALA A 269 -13.18 3.48 -26.65
N ASP A 270 -12.13 4.27 -26.42
CA ASP A 270 -10.87 4.11 -27.14
C ASP A 270 -10.20 2.79 -26.72
N ILE A 271 -10.30 1.78 -27.57
CA ILE A 271 -9.81 0.42 -27.27
C ILE A 271 -8.29 0.40 -27.12
N ASP A 272 -7.54 1.21 -27.88
CA ASP A 272 -6.08 1.24 -27.77
C ASP A 272 -5.63 1.88 -26.45
N ALA A 273 -6.29 2.95 -26.04
CA ALA A 273 -6.07 3.55 -24.72
C ALA A 273 -6.46 2.60 -23.60
N ALA A 274 -7.59 1.89 -23.73
CA ALA A 274 -8.03 0.90 -22.73
C ALA A 274 -7.05 -0.28 -22.61
N VAL A 275 -6.52 -0.81 -23.71
CA VAL A 275 -5.50 -1.88 -23.68
C VAL A 275 -4.21 -1.38 -23.02
N LYS A 276 -3.74 -0.18 -23.37
CA LYS A 276 -2.57 0.42 -22.74
C LYS A 276 -2.75 0.61 -21.23
N GLY A 277 -3.93 1.09 -20.81
CA GLY A 277 -4.30 1.22 -19.41
C GLY A 277 -4.35 -0.14 -18.69
N ALA A 278 -4.92 -1.17 -19.32
CA ALA A 278 -4.97 -2.53 -18.78
C ALA A 278 -3.57 -3.10 -18.52
N ILE A 279 -2.64 -2.96 -19.46
CA ILE A 279 -1.24 -3.38 -19.28
C ILE A 279 -0.58 -2.63 -18.13
N ALA A 280 -0.67 -1.31 -18.11
CA ALA A 280 -0.03 -0.47 -17.09
C ALA A 280 -0.55 -0.73 -15.69
N ASN A 281 -1.83 -1.10 -15.54
CA ASN A 281 -2.43 -1.40 -14.25
C ASN A 281 -2.17 -2.85 -13.81
N LYS A 282 -2.52 -3.84 -14.68
CA LYS A 282 -2.56 -5.27 -14.31
C LYS A 282 -1.19 -5.90 -14.15
N PHE A 283 -0.20 -5.48 -14.96
CA PHE A 283 1.11 -6.16 -14.98
C PHE A 283 2.19 -5.40 -14.20
N ARG A 284 1.91 -4.20 -13.69
CA ARG A 284 2.75 -3.51 -12.72
C ARG A 284 2.95 -4.38 -11.49
N ASN A 285 4.19 -4.50 -11.01
CA ASN A 285 4.58 -5.36 -9.88
C ASN A 285 4.06 -6.80 -10.01
N ALA A 286 4.01 -7.33 -11.24
CA ALA A 286 3.43 -8.64 -11.55
C ALA A 286 1.98 -8.81 -11.06
N GLY A 287 1.17 -7.75 -11.04
CA GLY A 287 -0.21 -7.75 -10.56
C GLY A 287 -0.37 -7.80 -9.04
N GLN A 288 0.70 -7.68 -8.28
CA GLN A 288 0.72 -7.73 -6.81
C GLN A 288 0.42 -6.33 -6.23
N VAL A 289 -0.74 -5.76 -6.57
CA VAL A 289 -1.16 -4.41 -6.24
C VAL A 289 -2.62 -4.43 -5.81
N CYS A 290 -2.95 -3.83 -4.66
CA CYS A 290 -4.31 -3.81 -4.12
C CYS A 290 -5.34 -3.09 -5.00
N VAL A 291 -4.90 -2.12 -5.82
CA VAL A 291 -5.72 -1.43 -6.82
C VAL A 291 -5.59 -2.04 -8.22
N SER A 292 -4.89 -3.17 -8.37
CA SER A 292 -4.81 -3.88 -9.65
C SER A 292 -6.16 -4.43 -10.05
N VAL A 293 -6.45 -4.34 -11.34
CA VAL A 293 -7.68 -4.90 -11.90
C VAL A 293 -7.69 -6.42 -11.71
N ASN A 294 -8.78 -6.94 -11.21
CA ASN A 294 -9.00 -8.38 -11.06
C ASN A 294 -10.04 -8.89 -12.06
N ARG A 295 -11.04 -8.06 -12.41
CA ARG A 295 -12.16 -8.43 -13.28
C ARG A 295 -12.29 -7.42 -14.44
N PHE A 296 -11.91 -7.85 -15.67
CA PHE A 296 -12.08 -7.06 -16.88
C PHE A 296 -13.45 -7.34 -17.49
N TYR A 297 -14.38 -6.39 -17.39
CA TYR A 297 -15.69 -6.44 -18.04
C TYR A 297 -15.64 -5.69 -19.36
N ILE A 298 -15.85 -6.38 -20.47
CA ILE A 298 -15.80 -5.81 -21.82
C ILE A 298 -17.16 -5.96 -22.48
N GLN A 299 -17.71 -4.85 -22.99
CA GLN A 299 -18.99 -4.89 -23.69
C GLN A 299 -18.91 -5.79 -24.92
N GLU A 300 -19.93 -6.62 -25.14
CA GLU A 300 -19.92 -7.72 -26.11
C GLU A 300 -19.49 -7.27 -27.51
N THR A 301 -19.95 -6.11 -27.95
CA THR A 301 -19.66 -5.54 -29.29
C THR A 301 -18.19 -5.26 -29.54
N VAL A 302 -17.38 -5.05 -28.51
CA VAL A 302 -15.95 -4.74 -28.59
C VAL A 302 -15.05 -5.80 -27.94
N TYR A 303 -15.64 -6.86 -27.41
CA TYR A 303 -14.96 -7.88 -26.62
C TYR A 303 -13.79 -8.51 -27.38
N ASP A 304 -14.05 -9.11 -28.53
CA ASP A 304 -13.02 -9.84 -29.27
C ASP A 304 -11.89 -8.91 -29.72
N LYS A 305 -12.21 -7.67 -30.10
CA LYS A 305 -11.21 -6.66 -30.45
C LYS A 305 -10.31 -6.32 -29.27
N PHE A 306 -10.88 -6.14 -28.08
CA PHE A 306 -10.12 -5.79 -26.87
C PHE A 306 -9.26 -6.97 -26.41
N VAL A 307 -9.83 -8.17 -26.25
CA VAL A 307 -9.11 -9.32 -25.69
C VAL A 307 -7.96 -9.79 -26.56
N ASN A 308 -8.12 -9.76 -27.91
CA ASN A 308 -7.05 -10.10 -28.84
C ASN A 308 -5.89 -9.10 -28.76
N LYS A 309 -6.18 -7.78 -28.78
CA LYS A 309 -5.15 -6.75 -28.61
C LYS A 309 -4.45 -6.85 -27.24
N LEU A 310 -5.19 -7.17 -26.18
CA LEU A 310 -4.62 -7.36 -24.85
C LEU A 310 -3.70 -8.58 -24.82
N ALA A 311 -4.10 -9.71 -25.40
CA ALA A 311 -3.30 -10.93 -25.47
C ALA A 311 -1.99 -10.73 -26.25
N ASP A 312 -2.05 -10.04 -27.41
CA ASP A 312 -0.87 -9.68 -28.20
C ASP A 312 0.10 -8.83 -27.38
N ALA A 313 -0.41 -7.78 -26.72
CA ALA A 313 0.39 -6.87 -25.90
C ALA A 313 1.00 -7.59 -24.68
N VAL A 314 0.27 -8.51 -24.05
CA VAL A 314 0.74 -9.28 -22.89
C VAL A 314 1.84 -10.27 -23.28
N THR A 315 1.71 -10.90 -24.46
CA THR A 315 2.72 -11.83 -24.98
C THR A 315 4.07 -11.15 -25.23
N ALA A 316 4.08 -9.85 -25.51
CA ALA A 316 5.28 -9.06 -25.75
C ALA A 316 6.00 -8.61 -24.45
N LEU A 317 5.42 -8.83 -23.27
CA LEU A 317 6.01 -8.41 -21.99
C LEU A 317 7.23 -9.25 -21.64
N LYS A 318 8.38 -8.60 -21.44
CA LYS A 318 9.61 -9.28 -21.00
C LYS A 318 9.54 -9.59 -19.51
N VAL A 319 9.56 -10.87 -19.17
CA VAL A 319 9.63 -11.41 -17.82
C VAL A 319 11.08 -11.71 -17.45
N GLY A 320 11.52 -11.39 -16.24
CA GLY A 320 12.86 -11.71 -15.80
C GLY A 320 13.22 -11.10 -14.44
N ASN A 321 14.52 -11.17 -14.10
CA ASN A 321 15.03 -10.50 -12.92
C ASN A 321 14.91 -8.99 -13.10
N GLY A 322 14.29 -8.30 -12.14
CA GLY A 322 13.99 -6.87 -12.21
C GLY A 322 15.22 -5.97 -12.37
N LEU A 323 16.43 -6.46 -12.09
CA LEU A 323 17.69 -5.74 -12.30
C LEU A 323 18.17 -5.79 -13.77
N GLU A 324 17.60 -6.66 -14.60
CA GLU A 324 17.96 -6.78 -16.02
C GLU A 324 17.28 -5.70 -16.86
N GLU A 325 18.00 -5.23 -17.88
CA GLU A 325 17.48 -4.21 -18.79
C GLU A 325 16.27 -4.70 -19.60
N GLY A 326 15.25 -3.85 -19.69
CA GLY A 326 14.03 -4.10 -20.46
C GLY A 326 13.04 -5.07 -19.80
N VAL A 327 13.33 -5.62 -18.62
CA VAL A 327 12.35 -6.40 -17.85
C VAL A 327 11.24 -5.49 -17.36
N VAL A 328 9.99 -5.92 -17.57
CA VAL A 328 8.77 -5.19 -17.17
C VAL A 328 7.87 -6.01 -16.23
N VAL A 329 8.11 -7.32 -16.10
CA VAL A 329 7.41 -8.18 -15.14
C VAL A 329 8.44 -8.96 -14.35
N GLY A 330 8.51 -8.75 -13.05
CA GLY A 330 9.35 -9.48 -12.13
C GLY A 330 8.71 -10.78 -11.62
N PRO A 331 9.34 -11.47 -10.64
CA PRO A 331 8.77 -12.63 -9.97
C PRO A 331 7.59 -12.26 -9.07
N LEU A 332 6.82 -13.26 -8.69
CA LEU A 332 5.95 -13.21 -7.50
C LEU A 332 6.83 -13.27 -6.24
N ILE A 333 6.31 -12.78 -5.13
CA ILE A 333 7.11 -12.61 -3.90
C ILE A 333 7.60 -13.94 -3.31
N GLU A 334 6.79 -15.00 -3.42
CA GLU A 334 7.05 -16.29 -2.77
C GLU A 334 6.30 -17.45 -3.45
N PRO A 335 6.66 -18.71 -3.19
CA PRO A 335 6.01 -19.88 -3.80
C PRO A 335 4.51 -19.99 -3.51
N SER A 336 4.05 -19.51 -2.36
CA SER A 336 2.61 -19.52 -2.01
C SER A 336 1.80 -18.65 -2.97
N ALA A 337 2.34 -17.51 -3.40
CA ALA A 337 1.73 -16.64 -4.40
C ALA A 337 1.66 -17.31 -5.78
N VAL A 338 2.71 -18.03 -6.19
CA VAL A 338 2.71 -18.83 -7.43
C VAL A 338 1.63 -19.90 -7.38
N ASN A 339 1.49 -20.60 -6.26
CA ASN A 339 0.48 -21.65 -6.10
C ASN A 339 -0.94 -21.08 -6.17
N LYS A 340 -1.19 -19.92 -5.55
CA LYS A 340 -2.49 -19.25 -5.64
C LYS A 340 -2.83 -18.85 -7.08
N VAL A 341 -1.89 -18.28 -7.81
CA VAL A 341 -2.09 -17.92 -9.23
C VAL A 341 -2.38 -19.16 -10.06
N ARG A 342 -1.63 -20.25 -9.85
CA ARG A 342 -1.87 -21.53 -10.51
C ARG A 342 -3.28 -22.05 -10.26
N GLU A 343 -3.69 -22.10 -9.00
CA GLU A 343 -5.02 -22.55 -8.57
C GLU A 343 -6.15 -21.77 -9.24
N HIS A 344 -6.02 -20.42 -9.29
CA HIS A 344 -7.02 -19.57 -9.94
C HIS A 344 -7.10 -19.80 -11.45
N VAL A 345 -5.96 -19.99 -12.12
CA VAL A 345 -5.92 -20.27 -13.57
C VAL A 345 -6.48 -21.66 -13.86
N GLU A 346 -6.09 -22.68 -13.09
CA GLU A 346 -6.58 -24.06 -13.27
C GLU A 346 -8.10 -24.15 -12.99
N ASP A 347 -8.63 -23.48 -11.97
CA ASP A 347 -10.07 -23.39 -11.69
C ASP A 347 -10.81 -22.75 -12.87
N ALA A 348 -10.30 -21.65 -13.41
CA ALA A 348 -10.92 -20.93 -14.52
C ALA A 348 -10.96 -21.81 -15.80
N VAL A 349 -9.85 -22.48 -16.13
CA VAL A 349 -9.76 -23.39 -17.28
C VAL A 349 -10.69 -24.58 -17.12
N ALA A 350 -10.75 -25.19 -15.92
CA ALA A 350 -11.66 -26.30 -15.63
C ALA A 350 -13.14 -25.89 -15.76
N ARG A 351 -13.43 -24.61 -15.66
CA ARG A 351 -14.77 -24.00 -15.82
C ARG A 351 -14.97 -23.33 -17.20
N SER A 352 -14.16 -23.76 -18.19
CA SER A 352 -14.28 -23.34 -19.59
C SER A 352 -13.79 -21.94 -19.94
N ALA A 353 -12.96 -21.30 -19.10
CA ALA A 353 -12.23 -20.11 -19.54
C ALA A 353 -11.22 -20.46 -20.63
N THR A 354 -11.07 -19.57 -21.62
CA THR A 354 -10.12 -19.73 -22.73
C THR A 354 -8.79 -19.05 -22.37
N VAL A 355 -7.67 -19.79 -22.45
CA VAL A 355 -6.33 -19.20 -22.28
C VAL A 355 -5.93 -18.51 -23.59
N LEU A 356 -5.88 -17.18 -23.59
CA LEU A 356 -5.50 -16.37 -24.76
C LEU A 356 -4.00 -16.05 -24.76
N ALA A 357 -3.38 -15.94 -23.57
CA ALA A 357 -1.93 -15.77 -23.40
C ALA A 357 -1.49 -16.36 -22.04
N GLY A 358 -0.27 -16.86 -21.94
CA GLY A 358 0.35 -17.33 -20.68
C GLY A 358 -0.27 -18.60 -20.11
N GLY A 359 -0.90 -18.51 -18.95
CA GLY A 359 -1.63 -19.60 -18.28
C GLY A 359 -0.77 -20.67 -17.61
N LYS A 360 0.54 -20.46 -17.46
CA LYS A 360 1.49 -21.46 -16.93
C LYS A 360 2.71 -20.80 -16.25
N PRO A 361 3.46 -21.56 -15.44
CA PRO A 361 4.76 -21.11 -14.92
C PRO A 361 5.70 -20.69 -16.06
N HIS A 362 6.51 -19.66 -15.78
CA HIS A 362 7.51 -19.19 -16.74
C HIS A 362 8.70 -20.16 -16.82
N PRO A 363 9.38 -20.32 -17.99
CA PRO A 363 10.54 -21.20 -18.14
C PRO A 363 11.72 -20.89 -17.23
N LEU A 364 11.84 -19.67 -16.68
CA LEU A 364 12.82 -19.32 -15.66
C LEU A 364 12.64 -20.09 -14.34
N GLY A 365 11.47 -20.70 -14.13
CA GLY A 365 11.18 -21.45 -12.89
C GLY A 365 10.98 -20.55 -11.67
N GLY A 366 11.18 -21.11 -10.46
CA GLY A 366 11.05 -20.38 -9.20
C GLY A 366 9.72 -19.64 -9.04
N ASN A 367 9.78 -18.37 -8.74
CA ASN A 367 8.60 -17.54 -8.52
C ASN A 367 8.07 -16.82 -9.77
N PHE A 368 8.56 -17.19 -10.97
CA PHE A 368 8.13 -16.56 -12.21
C PHE A 368 6.89 -17.21 -12.81
N TRP A 369 5.88 -16.41 -13.11
CA TRP A 369 4.65 -16.80 -13.79
C TRP A 369 4.51 -16.04 -15.11
N MET A 370 4.02 -16.69 -16.16
CA MET A 370 3.76 -16.01 -17.43
C MET A 370 2.60 -15.03 -17.28
N PRO A 371 2.76 -13.77 -17.72
CA PRO A 371 1.64 -12.86 -17.86
C PRO A 371 0.49 -13.53 -18.63
N THR A 372 -0.70 -13.50 -18.05
CA THR A 372 -1.81 -14.37 -18.48
C THR A 372 -3.03 -13.54 -18.84
N VAL A 373 -3.69 -13.91 -19.95
CA VAL A 373 -5.02 -13.41 -20.34
C VAL A 373 -5.96 -14.59 -20.47
N LEU A 374 -7.06 -14.54 -19.74
CA LEU A 374 -8.14 -15.52 -19.79
C LEU A 374 -9.38 -14.85 -20.38
N GLY A 375 -9.92 -15.46 -21.44
CA GLY A 375 -11.18 -15.08 -22.07
C GLY A 375 -12.35 -15.93 -21.55
N ASP A 376 -13.56 -15.43 -21.82
CA ASP A 376 -14.83 -16.11 -21.52
C ASP A 376 -14.99 -16.51 -20.03
N CYS A 377 -14.46 -15.66 -19.13
CA CYS A 377 -14.61 -15.84 -17.70
C CYS A 377 -16.05 -15.54 -17.24
N HIS A 378 -16.47 -16.18 -16.14
CA HIS A 378 -17.79 -15.96 -15.53
C HIS A 378 -17.73 -16.02 -13.99
N GLU A 379 -18.81 -15.58 -13.32
CA GLU A 379 -18.89 -15.39 -11.87
C GLU A 379 -18.71 -16.66 -11.03
N GLY A 380 -18.86 -17.86 -11.60
CA GLY A 380 -18.63 -19.12 -10.87
C GLY A 380 -17.14 -19.48 -10.69
N MET A 381 -16.20 -18.69 -11.20
CA MET A 381 -14.77 -18.92 -11.13
C MET A 381 -14.16 -18.25 -9.89
N LYS A 382 -13.14 -18.88 -9.26
CA LYS A 382 -12.45 -18.29 -8.08
C LYS A 382 -11.94 -16.88 -8.33
N LEU A 383 -11.36 -16.62 -9.49
CA LEU A 383 -10.83 -15.29 -9.85
C LEU A 383 -11.90 -14.19 -9.99
N ALA A 384 -13.19 -14.54 -10.06
CA ALA A 384 -14.26 -13.56 -10.04
C ALA A 384 -14.57 -13.07 -8.61
N GLU A 385 -14.41 -13.92 -7.61
CA GLU A 385 -14.75 -13.66 -6.21
C GLU A 385 -13.53 -13.28 -5.36
N GLU A 386 -12.38 -13.91 -5.62
CA GLU A 386 -11.16 -13.75 -4.85
C GLU A 386 -10.14 -12.86 -5.56
N GLU A 387 -9.46 -12.01 -4.81
CA GLU A 387 -8.32 -11.23 -5.30
C GLU A 387 -7.17 -12.18 -5.70
N THR A 388 -6.80 -12.23 -6.99
CA THR A 388 -5.72 -13.11 -7.48
C THR A 388 -4.34 -12.68 -7.01
N PHE A 389 -4.08 -11.37 -6.96
CA PHE A 389 -2.80 -10.75 -6.59
C PHE A 389 -1.61 -11.28 -7.39
N GLY A 390 -1.82 -11.39 -8.71
CA GLY A 390 -0.87 -11.96 -9.67
C GLY A 390 -1.14 -11.46 -11.10
N PRO A 391 -0.28 -11.83 -12.08
CA PRO A 391 -0.31 -11.30 -13.43
C PRO A 391 -1.35 -12.01 -14.31
N VAL A 392 -2.61 -12.02 -13.89
CA VAL A 392 -3.73 -12.69 -14.61
C VAL A 392 -4.83 -11.68 -14.90
N ALA A 393 -5.10 -11.41 -16.16
CA ALA A 393 -6.21 -10.62 -16.64
C ALA A 393 -7.38 -11.53 -17.01
N ALA A 394 -8.46 -11.52 -16.21
CA ALA A 394 -9.67 -12.29 -16.41
C ALA A 394 -10.73 -11.45 -17.12
N CYS A 395 -11.14 -11.84 -18.32
CA CYS A 395 -12.03 -11.08 -19.20
C CYS A 395 -13.43 -11.68 -19.22
N PHE A 396 -14.42 -10.83 -18.88
CA PHE A 396 -15.84 -11.14 -18.79
C PHE A 396 -16.61 -10.37 -19.85
N ARG A 397 -17.62 -10.96 -20.48
CA ARG A 397 -18.55 -10.26 -21.37
C ARG A 397 -19.67 -9.60 -20.57
N PHE A 398 -20.17 -8.46 -21.05
CA PHE A 398 -21.43 -7.86 -20.58
C PHE A 398 -22.19 -7.22 -21.74
N THR A 399 -23.48 -7.00 -21.56
CA THR A 399 -24.36 -6.50 -22.62
C THR A 399 -24.89 -5.09 -22.33
N SER A 400 -25.23 -4.77 -21.08
CA SER A 400 -25.81 -3.49 -20.71
C SER A 400 -25.10 -2.77 -19.57
N GLU A 401 -25.28 -1.44 -19.48
CA GLU A 401 -24.72 -0.59 -18.42
C GLU A 401 -25.21 -1.04 -17.02
N ASP A 402 -26.50 -1.35 -16.88
CA ASP A 402 -27.08 -1.78 -15.60
C ASP A 402 -26.52 -3.14 -15.16
N GLU A 403 -26.39 -4.08 -16.08
CA GLU A 403 -25.78 -5.39 -15.82
C GLU A 403 -24.37 -5.25 -15.27
N VAL A 404 -23.52 -4.48 -15.95
CA VAL A 404 -22.12 -4.39 -15.56
C VAL A 404 -21.95 -3.64 -14.23
N ILE A 405 -22.76 -2.64 -13.93
CA ILE A 405 -22.77 -1.95 -12.65
C ILE A 405 -23.13 -2.94 -11.53
N GLN A 406 -24.18 -3.72 -11.71
CA GLN A 406 -24.59 -4.73 -10.73
C GLN A 406 -23.48 -5.75 -10.47
N ARG A 407 -22.87 -6.30 -11.53
CA ARG A 407 -21.78 -7.27 -11.44
C ARG A 407 -20.52 -6.67 -10.82
N ALA A 408 -20.16 -5.43 -11.17
CA ALA A 408 -19.05 -4.71 -10.59
C ALA A 408 -19.19 -4.55 -9.07
N ASN A 409 -20.40 -4.23 -8.59
CA ASN A 409 -20.72 -4.02 -7.18
C ASN A 409 -20.96 -5.31 -6.39
N ASN A 410 -21.18 -6.45 -7.06
CA ASN A 410 -21.43 -7.74 -6.41
C ASN A 410 -20.12 -8.35 -5.86
N THR A 411 -19.57 -7.70 -4.87
CA THR A 411 -18.33 -8.09 -4.18
C THR A 411 -18.31 -7.46 -2.78
N PRO A 412 -17.69 -8.10 -1.77
CA PRO A 412 -17.49 -7.47 -0.47
C PRO A 412 -16.46 -6.31 -0.52
N TYR A 413 -15.72 -6.18 -1.60
CA TYR A 413 -14.66 -5.18 -1.77
C TYR A 413 -15.19 -3.88 -2.41
N GLY A 414 -14.43 -2.80 -2.25
CA GLY A 414 -14.72 -1.49 -2.83
C GLY A 414 -13.51 -0.55 -2.75
N LEU A 415 -12.30 -1.00 -3.16
CA LEU A 415 -11.10 -0.17 -3.11
C LEU A 415 -10.98 0.72 -4.34
N ALA A 416 -10.85 0.12 -5.53
CA ALA A 416 -10.71 0.83 -6.79
C ALA A 416 -11.63 0.23 -7.86
N ALA A 417 -12.01 1.05 -8.84
CA ALA A 417 -12.70 0.66 -10.05
C ALA A 417 -12.20 1.50 -11.23
N TYR A 418 -12.35 0.99 -12.44
CA TYR A 418 -11.91 1.67 -13.64
C TYR A 418 -12.96 1.50 -14.73
N PHE A 419 -13.15 2.53 -15.57
CA PHE A 419 -13.96 2.35 -16.77
C PHE A 419 -13.53 3.28 -17.90
N TYR A 420 -13.78 2.82 -19.13
CA TYR A 420 -13.45 3.55 -20.35
C TYR A 420 -14.71 3.80 -21.17
N THR A 421 -14.99 5.07 -21.47
CA THR A 421 -16.10 5.57 -22.29
C THR A 421 -15.81 6.96 -22.81
N GLN A 422 -16.40 7.34 -23.93
CA GLN A 422 -16.39 8.72 -24.43
C GLN A 422 -17.70 9.48 -24.13
N ASN A 423 -18.68 8.82 -23.52
CA ASN A 423 -19.98 9.39 -23.19
C ASN A 423 -19.95 10.10 -21.83
N LEU A 424 -19.98 11.43 -21.84
CA LEU A 424 -19.92 12.24 -20.61
C LEU A 424 -21.06 11.94 -19.64
N SER A 425 -22.28 11.70 -20.14
CA SER A 425 -23.42 11.35 -19.26
C SER A 425 -23.21 9.99 -18.58
N ARG A 426 -22.61 9.02 -19.28
CA ARG A 426 -22.22 7.71 -18.71
C ARG A 426 -21.17 7.88 -17.63
N VAL A 427 -20.21 8.79 -17.82
CA VAL A 427 -19.18 9.10 -16.81
C VAL A 427 -19.83 9.38 -15.46
N PHE A 428 -20.83 10.26 -15.41
CA PHE A 428 -21.49 10.60 -14.15
C PHE A 428 -22.37 9.47 -13.61
N ARG A 429 -23.17 8.82 -14.46
CA ARG A 429 -24.05 7.73 -14.01
C ARG A 429 -23.26 6.56 -13.43
N VAL A 430 -22.24 6.08 -14.16
CA VAL A 430 -21.44 4.92 -13.75
C VAL A 430 -20.62 5.25 -12.52
N SER A 431 -19.95 6.43 -12.46
CA SER A 431 -19.14 6.79 -11.29
C SER A 431 -19.98 6.98 -10.02
N GLN A 432 -21.23 7.43 -10.11
CA GLN A 432 -22.13 7.53 -8.97
C GLN A 432 -22.67 6.17 -8.52
N ALA A 433 -22.78 5.21 -9.45
CA ALA A 433 -23.37 3.90 -9.16
C ALA A 433 -22.36 2.86 -8.68
N ILE A 434 -21.07 3.00 -9.03
CA ILE A 434 -20.00 2.08 -8.61
C ILE A 434 -19.62 2.32 -7.13
N GLU A 435 -19.63 1.24 -6.34
CA GLU A 435 -19.35 1.24 -4.91
C GLU A 435 -17.84 1.02 -4.63
N SER A 436 -17.01 1.97 -5.04
CA SER A 436 -15.55 1.96 -4.80
C SER A 436 -15.09 3.31 -4.26
N GLY A 437 -14.05 3.29 -3.41
CA GLY A 437 -13.50 4.51 -2.84
C GLY A 437 -12.72 5.37 -3.85
N MET A 438 -12.23 4.74 -4.92
CA MET A 438 -11.48 5.41 -6.00
C MET A 438 -11.96 4.90 -7.37
N ILE A 439 -12.15 5.81 -8.32
CA ILE A 439 -12.58 5.45 -9.67
C ILE A 439 -11.69 6.14 -10.70
N GLY A 440 -11.05 5.34 -11.57
CA GLY A 440 -10.32 5.80 -12.74
C GLY A 440 -11.24 5.85 -13.96
N ILE A 441 -11.35 7.01 -14.61
CA ILE A 441 -12.19 7.22 -15.79
C ILE A 441 -11.28 7.55 -16.95
N ASN A 442 -11.18 6.65 -17.93
CA ASN A 442 -10.19 6.72 -19.01
C ASN A 442 -8.75 6.86 -18.48
N GLU A 443 -8.52 6.41 -17.26
CA GLU A 443 -7.27 6.51 -16.51
C GLU A 443 -7.10 5.26 -15.63
N CYS A 444 -5.86 4.79 -15.51
CA CYS A 444 -5.55 3.61 -14.70
C CYS A 444 -4.69 3.91 -13.45
N ALA A 445 -4.21 5.15 -13.29
CA ALA A 445 -3.43 5.60 -12.15
C ALA A 445 -4.31 6.40 -11.17
N VAL A 446 -4.81 5.76 -10.12
CA VAL A 446 -5.71 6.37 -9.12
C VAL A 446 -5.03 6.71 -7.81
N SER A 447 -3.72 6.53 -7.73
CA SER A 447 -2.96 6.66 -6.48
C SER A 447 -1.96 7.82 -6.57
N THR A 448 -2.18 8.85 -5.76
CA THR A 448 -1.32 10.03 -5.61
C THR A 448 -1.38 10.53 -4.18
N GLU A 449 -0.37 11.28 -3.73
CA GLU A 449 -0.35 11.93 -2.42
C GLU A 449 -1.44 13.01 -2.28
N LEU A 450 -1.88 13.59 -3.41
CA LEU A 450 -2.86 14.69 -3.46
C LEU A 450 -4.29 14.21 -3.20
N GLY A 451 -4.62 13.01 -3.70
CA GLY A 451 -5.96 12.45 -3.63
C GLY A 451 -6.18 11.54 -2.42
N PRO A 452 -7.41 11.49 -1.86
CA PRO A 452 -7.74 10.53 -0.81
C PRO A 452 -7.64 9.11 -1.36
N PHE A 453 -6.80 8.29 -0.75
CA PHE A 453 -6.68 6.88 -1.05
C PHE A 453 -7.39 6.04 0.02
N GLY A 454 -8.22 5.10 -0.39
CA GLY A 454 -8.88 4.16 0.52
C GLY A 454 -10.17 3.61 -0.03
N GLY A 455 -10.60 2.50 0.54
CA GLY A 455 -11.78 1.77 0.11
C GLY A 455 -13.03 2.03 0.94
N VAL A 456 -14.12 1.44 0.45
CA VAL A 456 -15.38 1.27 1.15
C VAL A 456 -15.64 -0.23 1.36
N LYS A 457 -16.73 -0.61 2.02
CA LYS A 457 -17.04 -2.01 2.35
C LYS A 457 -15.87 -2.68 3.10
N GLU A 458 -15.51 -3.92 2.73
CA GLU A 458 -14.43 -4.68 3.36
C GLU A 458 -13.02 -4.33 2.84
N SER A 459 -12.90 -3.32 1.97
CA SER A 459 -11.61 -2.82 1.51
C SER A 459 -10.95 -1.83 2.47
N GLY A 460 -11.66 -1.34 3.48
CA GLY A 460 -10.98 -0.57 4.50
C GLY A 460 -11.79 0.45 5.27
N LEU A 461 -11.09 1.15 6.16
CA LEU A 461 -11.58 2.21 7.04
C LEU A 461 -10.58 3.36 7.06
N GLY A 462 -11.06 4.59 6.92
CA GLY A 462 -10.22 5.79 6.84
C GLY A 462 -9.71 6.08 5.43
N ARG A 463 -8.84 7.09 5.34
CA ARG A 463 -8.19 7.50 4.08
C ARG A 463 -6.73 7.81 4.32
N GLU A 464 -5.89 7.50 3.33
CA GLU A 464 -4.48 7.88 3.28
C GLU A 464 -4.25 8.95 2.19
N GLY A 465 -3.15 9.70 2.29
CA GLY A 465 -2.92 10.84 1.38
C GLY A 465 -3.89 12.00 1.59
N SER A 466 -3.81 13.04 0.78
CA SER A 466 -4.57 14.27 0.87
C SER A 466 -4.56 14.90 2.29
N VAL A 467 -5.40 15.90 2.51
CA VAL A 467 -5.61 16.47 3.86
C VAL A 467 -6.27 15.46 4.81
N LEU A 468 -7.09 14.53 4.29
CA LEU A 468 -7.79 13.53 5.08
C LEU A 468 -6.81 12.56 5.76
N GLY A 469 -5.68 12.24 5.12
CA GLY A 469 -4.66 11.40 5.72
C GLY A 469 -4.04 11.99 6.98
N LEU A 470 -3.93 13.32 7.09
CA LEU A 470 -3.46 13.98 8.30
C LEU A 470 -4.51 13.89 9.43
N GLU A 471 -5.79 14.05 9.11
CA GLU A 471 -6.89 13.99 10.09
C GLU A 471 -6.99 12.64 10.80
N GLU A 472 -6.57 11.57 10.14
CA GLU A 472 -6.51 10.25 10.74
C GLU A 472 -5.58 10.15 11.97
N TYR A 473 -4.62 11.06 12.11
CA TYR A 473 -3.61 11.10 13.19
C TYR A 473 -3.86 12.22 14.21
N LEU A 474 -5.00 12.89 14.10
CA LEU A 474 -5.39 13.99 14.95
C LEU A 474 -6.66 13.66 15.74
N GLU A 475 -6.76 14.24 16.95
CA GLU A 475 -7.95 14.27 17.78
C GLU A 475 -8.41 15.70 18.01
N VAL A 476 -9.73 15.90 18.11
CA VAL A 476 -10.31 17.20 18.39
C VAL A 476 -10.50 17.38 19.90
N LYS A 477 -9.93 18.47 20.45
CA LYS A 477 -10.17 18.88 21.84
C LYS A 477 -10.93 20.20 21.87
N THR A 478 -12.06 20.24 22.56
CA THR A 478 -12.84 21.44 22.73
C THR A 478 -12.48 22.14 24.05
N LEU A 479 -12.17 23.44 23.97
CA LEU A 479 -11.86 24.29 25.10
C LEU A 479 -13.01 25.29 25.30
N HIS A 480 -13.62 25.31 26.48
CA HIS A 480 -14.61 26.29 26.89
C HIS A 480 -13.95 27.28 27.87
N ILE A 481 -13.78 28.52 27.47
CA ILE A 481 -13.14 29.57 28.24
C ILE A 481 -14.23 30.53 28.71
N GLY A 482 -14.35 30.70 29.99
CA GLY A 482 -15.28 31.66 30.64
C GLY A 482 -14.54 32.77 31.36
N GLY A 483 -15.30 33.79 31.82
CA GLY A 483 -14.73 34.89 32.61
C GLY A 483 -13.95 35.92 31.80
N LEU A 484 -14.27 36.07 30.50
CA LEU A 484 -13.64 37.04 29.60
C LEU A 484 -14.41 38.37 29.59
#